data_13fce358f764e75ce33babc1c1f75093
#
_entry.id   13fce358f764e75ce33babc1c1f75093
#
_cell.length_a   1.000
_cell.length_b   1.000
_cell.length_c   1.000
_cell.angle_alpha   90.00
_cell.angle_beta   90.00
_cell.angle_gamma   90.00
#
_symmetry.space_group_name_H-M   'P 1'
#
loop_
_entity.id
_entity.type
_entity.pdbx_description
1 polymer ?
#
loop_
_entity_poly.entity_id
_entity_poly.type
_entity_poly.pdbx_seq_one_letter_code
_entity_poly.pdbx_strand_id
1 'polypeptide(L)'
;KELQEKFPVFRDCLPLAIGIDKQLVARLPSVDRKVLRIALGLHTHSTRYLKAMGKATRRVDLDGQPGEEIPETHRSHAAELLTERLRKQAAQRKMQREEEARARQHAEKLDRLVEKFSRNR
;
A
#
# COMPACT_ATOMS: atom_id res chain seq x y z
N LYS A 1 0.57 13.39 -0.86
CA LYS A 1 1.86 14.13 -0.79
C LYS A 1 1.77 15.37 0.10
N GLU A 2 0.78 16.22 -0.14
CA GLU A 2 0.60 17.45 0.65
C GLU A 2 0.37 17.17 2.13
N LEU A 3 -0.40 16.13 2.44
CA LEU A 3 -0.66 15.73 3.82
C LEU A 3 0.62 15.29 4.52
N GLN A 4 1.48 14.55 3.84
CA GLN A 4 2.75 14.11 4.38
C GLN A 4 3.72 15.28 4.61
N GLU A 5 3.67 16.29 3.77
CA GLU A 5 4.51 17.48 3.91
C GLU A 5 4.07 18.36 5.08
N LYS A 6 2.74 18.51 5.28
CA LYS A 6 2.18 19.43 6.29
C LYS A 6 2.06 18.80 7.68
N PHE A 7 1.83 17.49 7.75
CA PHE A 7 1.55 16.81 9.02
C PHE A 7 2.50 15.67 9.26
N PRO A 8 3.30 15.69 10.35
CA PRO A 8 4.23 14.60 10.67
C PRO A 8 3.55 13.25 10.85
N VAL A 9 2.30 13.22 11.34
CA VAL A 9 1.55 11.98 11.54
C VAL A 9 1.34 11.21 10.23
N PHE A 10 1.18 11.92 9.12
CA PHE A 10 1.08 11.29 7.79
C PHE A 10 2.43 10.90 7.24
N ARG A 11 3.42 11.73 7.43
CA ARG A 11 4.79 11.45 6.97
C ARG A 11 5.37 10.20 7.62
N ASP A 12 5.17 10.06 8.92
CA ASP A 12 5.68 8.94 9.71
C ASP A 12 4.74 7.73 9.73
N CYS A 13 3.60 7.81 9.03
CA CYS A 13 2.57 6.77 8.96
C CYS A 13 2.12 6.29 10.35
N LEU A 14 1.91 7.21 11.27
CA LEU A 14 1.43 6.89 12.61
C LEU A 14 -0.07 6.54 12.58
N PRO A 15 -0.58 5.73 13.52
CA PRO A 15 -2.01 5.43 13.60
C PRO A 15 -2.82 6.69 13.82
N LEU A 16 -3.81 6.93 12.97
CA LEU A 16 -4.60 8.16 12.98
C LEU A 16 -5.70 8.10 14.04
N ALA A 17 -5.95 9.22 14.69
CA ALA A 17 -7.02 9.36 15.66
C ALA A 17 -8.40 9.19 14.99
N ILE A 18 -9.36 8.66 15.72
CA ILE A 18 -10.74 8.57 15.26
C ILE A 18 -11.28 9.99 15.07
N GLY A 19 -11.89 10.25 13.90
CA GLY A 19 -12.38 11.59 13.58
C GLY A 19 -11.33 12.54 13.04
N ILE A 20 -10.16 12.02 12.62
CA ILE A 20 -9.09 12.83 12.04
C ILE A 20 -9.52 13.56 10.76
N ASP A 21 -10.48 13.03 10.04
CA ASP A 21 -11.07 13.65 8.86
C ASP A 21 -11.70 15.01 9.20
N LYS A 22 -12.37 15.09 10.34
CA LYS A 22 -12.96 16.34 10.83
C LYS A 22 -11.89 17.37 11.17
N GLN A 23 -10.80 16.92 11.78
CA GLN A 23 -9.65 17.79 12.11
C GLN A 23 -9.01 18.32 10.83
N LEU A 24 -8.86 17.48 9.82
CA LEU A 24 -8.31 17.86 8.52
C LEU A 24 -9.17 18.90 7.81
N VAL A 25 -10.50 18.70 7.81
CA VAL A 25 -11.44 19.66 7.21
C VAL A 25 -11.32 21.02 7.89
N ALA A 26 -11.18 21.04 9.21
CA ALA A 26 -11.03 22.28 9.98
C ALA A 26 -9.71 23.01 9.66
N ARG A 27 -8.62 22.26 9.44
CA ARG A 27 -7.31 22.85 9.15
C ARG A 27 -7.07 23.15 7.68
N LEU A 28 -7.77 22.46 6.78
CA LEU A 28 -7.66 22.60 5.33
C LEU A 28 -9.01 22.92 4.72
N PRO A 29 -9.61 24.08 5.05
CA PRO A 29 -10.97 24.39 4.60
C PRO A 29 -11.09 24.58 3.08
N SER A 30 -9.99 24.87 2.39
CA SER A 30 -9.96 25.06 0.94
C SER A 30 -9.86 23.76 0.16
N VAL A 31 -9.58 22.64 0.82
CA VAL A 31 -9.46 21.34 0.16
C VAL A 31 -10.84 20.68 0.03
N ASP A 32 -11.13 20.13 -1.13
CA ASP A 32 -12.37 19.40 -1.39
C ASP A 32 -12.43 18.17 -0.47
N ARG A 33 -13.56 18.03 0.24
CA ARG A 33 -13.79 16.91 1.17
C ARG A 33 -13.69 15.54 0.48
N LYS A 34 -14.13 15.47 -0.77
CA LYS A 34 -14.09 14.24 -1.55
C LYS A 34 -12.64 13.82 -1.84
N VAL A 35 -11.81 14.78 -2.25
CA VAL A 35 -10.39 14.56 -2.51
C VAL A 35 -9.69 14.14 -1.22
N LEU A 36 -10.00 14.81 -0.12
CA LEU A 36 -9.44 14.50 1.19
C LEU A 36 -9.77 13.07 1.64
N ARG A 37 -11.02 12.65 1.43
CA ARG A 37 -11.48 11.31 1.77
C ARG A 37 -10.75 10.24 0.95
N ILE A 38 -10.55 10.50 -0.34
CA ILE A 38 -9.79 9.59 -1.21
C ILE A 38 -8.34 9.47 -0.74
N ALA A 39 -7.72 10.61 -0.42
CA ALA A 39 -6.34 10.63 0.06
C ALA A 39 -6.18 9.87 1.38
N LEU A 40 -7.12 10.05 2.31
CA LEU A 40 -7.14 9.31 3.57
C LEU A 40 -7.30 7.80 3.35
N GLY A 41 -8.21 7.42 2.45
CA GLY A 41 -8.41 6.01 2.10
C GLY A 41 -7.14 5.37 1.58
N LEU A 42 -6.45 6.03 0.66
CA LEU A 42 -5.19 5.54 0.10
C LEU A 42 -4.11 5.41 1.18
N HIS A 43 -4.02 6.40 2.07
CA HIS A 43 -3.05 6.39 3.16
C HIS A 43 -3.29 5.24 4.14
N THR A 44 -4.54 5.08 4.61
CA THR A 44 -4.90 4.08 5.62
C THR A 44 -4.87 2.64 5.09
N HIS A 45 -4.93 2.46 3.78
CA HIS A 45 -4.80 1.15 3.14
C HIS A 45 -3.37 0.86 2.64
N SER A 46 -2.44 1.78 2.86
CA SER A 46 -1.05 1.58 2.45
C SER A 46 -0.38 0.50 3.33
N THR A 47 0.60 -0.19 2.76
CA THR A 47 1.36 -1.22 3.47
C THR A 47 2.06 -0.66 4.70
N ARG A 48 2.64 0.54 4.60
CA ARG A 48 3.31 1.21 5.72
C ARG A 48 2.34 1.47 6.88
N TYR A 49 1.13 1.96 6.56
CA TYR A 49 0.13 2.25 7.58
C TYR A 49 -0.36 0.98 8.27
N LEU A 50 -0.67 -0.07 7.52
CA LEU A 50 -1.11 -1.35 8.07
C LEU A 50 -0.05 -1.96 8.98
N LYS A 51 1.22 -1.85 8.59
CA LYS A 51 2.34 -2.33 9.38
C LYS A 51 2.46 -1.55 10.70
N ALA A 52 2.35 -0.23 10.65
CA ALA A 52 2.37 0.62 11.83
C ALA A 52 1.20 0.35 12.76
N MET A 53 -0.02 0.18 12.20
CA MET A 53 -1.23 -0.14 12.97
C MET A 53 -1.11 -1.47 13.74
N GLY A 54 -0.49 -2.46 13.14
CA GLY A 54 -0.29 -3.77 13.78
C GLY A 54 0.65 -3.75 14.97
N LYS A 55 1.52 -2.76 15.05
CA LYS A 55 2.54 -2.65 16.11
C LYS A 55 2.23 -1.57 17.16
N ALA A 56 1.43 -0.57 16.79
CA ALA A 56 1.19 0.57 17.65
C ALA A 56 0.22 0.26 18.79
N THR A 57 0.33 1.02 19.87
CA THR A 57 -0.55 0.87 21.03
C THR A 57 -1.58 1.99 21.12
N ARG A 58 -1.27 3.17 20.59
CA ARG A 58 -2.14 4.34 20.66
C ARG A 58 -2.27 5.05 19.33
N ARG A 59 -3.43 5.66 19.12
CA ARG A 59 -3.69 6.53 18.00
C ARG A 59 -3.12 7.91 18.27
N VAL A 60 -2.82 8.65 17.21
CA VAL A 60 -2.17 9.98 17.30
C VAL A 60 -2.99 10.97 16.48
N ASP A 61 -3.16 12.19 17.00
CA ASP A 61 -3.87 13.26 16.30
C ASP A 61 -2.93 14.01 15.33
N LEU A 62 -3.46 15.06 14.69
CA LEU A 62 -2.68 15.85 13.72
C LEU A 62 -1.48 16.55 14.36
N ASP A 63 -1.54 16.84 15.64
CA ASP A 63 -0.48 17.53 16.39
C ASP A 63 0.53 16.56 17.00
N GLY A 64 0.38 15.26 16.75
CA GLY A 64 1.27 14.24 17.28
C GLY A 64 0.97 13.84 18.71
N GLN A 65 -0.16 14.27 19.27
CA GLN A 65 -0.55 13.92 20.64
C GLN A 65 -1.14 12.52 20.71
N PRO A 66 -0.69 11.66 21.65
CA PRO A 66 -1.28 10.34 21.80
C PRO A 66 -2.75 10.45 22.24
N GLY A 67 -3.59 9.65 21.62
CA GLY A 67 -5.01 9.59 21.90
C GLY A 67 -5.43 8.24 22.47
N GLU A 68 -6.54 7.70 21.97
CA GLU A 68 -7.11 6.45 22.45
C GLU A 68 -6.19 5.27 22.17
N GLU A 69 -6.27 4.26 23.06
CA GLU A 69 -5.59 2.99 22.83
C GLU A 69 -6.22 2.26 21.67
N ILE A 70 -5.40 1.57 20.90
CA ILE A 70 -5.87 0.75 19.79
C ILE A 70 -6.31 -0.61 20.34
N PRO A 71 -7.58 -0.99 20.16
CA PRO A 71 -8.04 -2.32 20.59
C PRO A 71 -7.26 -3.43 19.88
N GLU A 72 -7.04 -4.53 20.56
CA GLU A 72 -6.36 -5.71 20.00
C GLU A 72 -7.05 -6.19 18.72
N THR A 73 -8.37 -6.11 18.65
CA THR A 73 -9.13 -6.48 17.46
C THR A 73 -8.73 -5.64 16.23
N HIS A 74 -8.50 -4.34 16.42
CA HIS A 74 -8.06 -3.44 15.34
C HIS A 74 -6.64 -3.74 14.90
N ARG A 75 -5.74 -4.02 15.85
CA ARG A 75 -4.36 -4.41 15.54
C ARG A 75 -4.30 -5.73 14.80
N SER A 76 -5.04 -6.71 15.26
CA SER A 76 -5.14 -8.04 14.61
C SER A 76 -5.70 -7.92 13.21
N HIS A 77 -6.74 -7.10 13.02
CA HIS A 77 -7.35 -6.86 11.71
C HIS A 77 -6.33 -6.24 10.73
N ALA A 78 -5.59 -5.24 11.19
CA ALA A 78 -4.54 -4.61 10.36
C ALA A 78 -3.44 -5.61 9.98
N ALA A 79 -3.01 -6.44 10.93
CA ALA A 79 -2.01 -7.47 10.70
C ALA A 79 -2.50 -8.52 9.68
N GLU A 80 -3.76 -8.92 9.77
CA GLU A 80 -4.38 -9.86 8.83
C GLU A 80 -4.46 -9.28 7.42
N LEU A 81 -4.89 -8.02 7.31
CA LEU A 81 -4.93 -7.32 6.01
C LEU A 81 -3.56 -7.22 5.38
N LEU A 82 -2.54 -6.92 6.19
CA LEU A 82 -1.17 -6.84 5.72
C LEU A 82 -0.68 -8.20 5.22
N THR A 83 -0.90 -9.25 6.00
CA THR A 83 -0.52 -10.63 5.64
C THR A 83 -1.16 -11.04 4.33
N GLU A 84 -2.46 -10.79 4.18
CA GLU A 84 -3.21 -11.11 2.96
C GLU A 84 -2.68 -10.34 1.75
N ARG A 85 -2.38 -9.05 1.92
CA ARG A 85 -1.82 -8.23 0.85
C ARG A 85 -0.45 -8.73 0.41
N LEU A 86 0.43 -9.05 1.36
CA LEU A 86 1.76 -9.57 1.07
C LEU A 86 1.68 -10.93 0.35
N ARG A 87 0.74 -11.77 0.76
CA ARG A 87 0.50 -13.06 0.12
C ARG A 87 0.06 -12.89 -1.35
N LYS A 88 -0.87 -11.98 -1.61
CA LYS A 88 -1.33 -11.67 -2.97
C LYS A 88 -0.21 -11.10 -3.83
N GLN A 89 0.58 -10.19 -3.28
CA GLN A 89 1.71 -9.61 -4.00
C GLN A 89 2.75 -10.67 -4.36
N ALA A 90 3.04 -11.59 -3.43
CA ALA A 90 3.97 -12.71 -3.68
C ALA A 90 3.44 -13.64 -4.77
N ALA A 91 2.14 -13.94 -4.74
CA ALA A 91 1.49 -14.77 -5.75
C ALA A 91 1.54 -14.12 -7.14
N GLN A 92 1.26 -12.82 -7.22
CA GLN A 92 1.34 -12.06 -8.47
C GLN A 92 2.75 -12.04 -9.04
N ARG A 93 3.76 -11.81 -8.18
CA ARG A 93 5.17 -11.83 -8.61
C ARG A 93 5.57 -13.20 -9.13
N LYS A 94 5.11 -14.26 -8.49
CA LYS A 94 5.36 -15.63 -8.94
C LYS A 94 4.75 -15.88 -10.32
N MET A 95 3.49 -15.47 -10.50
CA MET A 95 2.80 -15.59 -11.80
C MET A 95 3.52 -14.80 -12.89
N GLN A 96 3.93 -13.59 -12.61
CA GLN A 96 4.68 -12.76 -13.57
C GLN A 96 5.99 -13.41 -13.97
N ARG A 97 6.74 -13.97 -13.01
CA ARG A 97 7.99 -14.68 -13.29
C ARG A 97 7.76 -15.91 -14.16
N GLU A 98 6.69 -16.67 -13.90
CA GLU A 98 6.32 -17.83 -14.69
C GLU A 98 5.93 -17.44 -16.11
N GLU A 99 5.16 -16.36 -16.28
CA GLU A 99 4.78 -15.84 -17.59
C GLU A 99 6.01 -15.36 -18.38
N GLU A 100 6.90 -14.63 -17.73
CA GLU A 100 8.15 -14.16 -18.33
C GLU A 100 9.03 -15.34 -18.75
N ALA A 101 9.12 -16.37 -17.90
CA ALA A 101 9.86 -17.59 -18.21
C ALA A 101 9.27 -18.32 -19.43
N ARG A 102 7.93 -18.42 -19.48
CA ARG A 102 7.26 -19.02 -20.64
C ARG A 102 7.48 -18.19 -21.91
N ALA A 103 7.41 -16.88 -21.80
CA ALA A 103 7.67 -15.99 -22.93
C ALA A 103 9.09 -16.11 -23.45
N ARG A 104 10.08 -16.21 -22.54
CA ARG A 104 11.48 -16.43 -22.92
C ARG A 104 11.67 -17.76 -23.63
N GLN A 105 11.09 -18.84 -23.10
CA GLN A 105 11.17 -20.17 -23.71
C GLN A 105 10.55 -20.18 -25.11
N HIS A 106 9.42 -19.50 -25.26
CA HIS A 106 8.75 -19.38 -26.55
C HIS A 106 9.62 -18.62 -27.56
N ALA A 107 10.21 -17.50 -27.15
CA ALA A 107 11.10 -16.72 -27.98
C ALA A 107 12.34 -17.52 -28.40
N GLU A 108 12.94 -18.28 -27.47
CA GLU A 108 14.07 -19.16 -27.75
C GLU A 108 13.73 -20.23 -28.77
N LYS A 109 12.55 -20.84 -28.66
CA LYS A 109 12.08 -21.85 -29.61
C LYS A 109 11.90 -21.26 -31.01
N LEU A 110 11.33 -20.05 -31.09
CA LEU A 110 11.17 -19.35 -32.36
C LEU A 110 12.52 -19.02 -32.99
N ASP A 111 13.48 -18.55 -32.20
CA ASP A 111 14.83 -18.27 -32.68
C ASP A 111 15.52 -19.50 -33.21
N ARG A 112 15.38 -20.63 -32.52
CA ARG A 112 15.93 -21.93 -33.00
C ARG A 112 15.31 -22.36 -34.30
N LEU A 113 14.00 -22.19 -34.46
CA LEU A 113 13.30 -22.50 -35.70
C LEU A 113 13.76 -21.65 -36.87
N VAL A 114 13.89 -20.34 -36.65
CA VAL A 114 14.39 -19.39 -37.64
C VAL A 114 15.82 -19.78 -38.08
N GLU A 115 16.68 -20.06 -37.10
CA GLU A 115 18.05 -20.51 -37.35
C GLU A 115 18.08 -21.78 -38.21
N LYS A 116 17.26 -22.76 -37.83
CA LYS A 116 17.17 -24.03 -38.54
C LYS A 116 16.70 -23.86 -39.99
N PHE A 117 15.70 -23.02 -40.22
CA PHE A 117 15.23 -22.71 -41.57
C PHE A 117 16.28 -21.97 -42.39
N SER A 118 17.04 -21.08 -41.77
CA SER A 118 18.13 -20.35 -42.43
C SER A 118 19.24 -21.30 -42.88
N ARG A 119 19.57 -22.32 -42.11
CA ARG A 119 20.63 -23.30 -42.45
C ARG A 119 20.23 -24.22 -43.59
N ASN A 120 18.96 -24.44 -43.79
CA ASN A 120 18.45 -25.38 -44.81
C ASN A 120 18.22 -24.74 -46.18
N ARG A 121 18.60 -23.46 -46.35
CA ARG A 121 18.52 -22.78 -47.65
C ARG A 121 19.70 -22.99 -48.53
#